data_b8b058be18b609d3aaeb54da92fe454a
#
_entry.id   b8b058be18b609d3aaeb54da92fe454a
#
_cell.length_a   1.000
_cell.length_b   1.000
_cell.length_c   1.000
_cell.angle_alpha   90.00
_cell.angle_beta   90.00
_cell.angle_gamma   90.00
#
_symmetry.space_group_name_H-M   'P 1'
#
loop_
_entity.id
_entity.type
_entity.pdbx_description
1 polymer ?
#
loop_
_entity_poly.entity_id
_entity_poly.type
_entity_poly.pdbx_seq_one_letter_code
_entity_poly.pdbx_strand_id
1 'polypeptide(L)'
;MVEESDYENCGAVEVNNSTSLARVVVRQIIESGITDVVISPGSRNAPLSLAFFAAAEQKLIKIHVRIDERTAAFFALGIIKATGRPVAVVCTSGTAVANYHPAVLEAHHTNTPLLVLTADRPAMLRRTGANQTTEQARIFGKAVRYFADVDGPVYPMELPLDSLRQGPVHLNLQFDEPLLPDDSTDWVSEIIVAPKRFENRSKKGTLRLVGARGVVVIGHDRAGLSVEEITKFTKTIGWPVIAEDPLSFPDAVAHASVFLTSQEIRSTLIPQSVLVIGRT
;
A
#
# COMPACT_ATOMS: atom_id res chain seq x y z
N MET A 1 1.16 39.15 53.60
CA MET A 1 0.23 39.24 52.47
C MET A 1 1.12 39.29 51.23
N VAL A 2 1.25 38.18 50.58
CA VAL A 2 1.96 38.09 49.29
C VAL A 2 0.90 37.66 48.30
N GLU A 3 0.70 38.49 47.32
CA GLU A 3 -0.30 38.32 46.25
C GLU A 3 0.05 37.06 45.46
N GLU A 4 -0.95 36.15 45.35
CA GLU A 4 -0.93 35.05 44.41
C GLU A 4 -1.03 35.67 42.99
N SER A 5 0.01 35.54 42.19
CA SER A 5 0.00 35.92 40.79
C SER A 5 -0.83 34.85 40.03
N ASP A 6 -1.91 35.28 39.42
CA ASP A 6 -2.72 34.58 38.45
C ASP A 6 -1.82 34.14 37.27
N TYR A 7 -1.46 32.85 37.26
CA TYR A 7 -1.02 32.20 36.05
C TYR A 7 -2.24 31.98 35.23
N GLU A 8 -2.52 32.87 34.29
CA GLU A 8 -3.45 32.61 33.19
C GLU A 8 -3.01 31.32 32.50
N ASN A 9 -3.81 30.29 32.74
CA ASN A 9 -3.74 29.03 32.03
C ASN A 9 -4.17 29.32 30.59
N CYS A 10 -3.22 29.59 29.70
CA CYS A 10 -3.46 29.69 28.27
C CYS A 10 -3.91 28.30 27.84
N GLY A 11 -5.22 28.08 27.86
CA GLY A 11 -5.84 26.80 27.52
C GLY A 11 -5.47 26.40 26.12
N ALA A 12 -4.50 25.48 26.01
CA ALA A 12 -4.31 24.77 24.78
C ALA A 12 -5.64 24.09 24.43
N VAL A 13 -6.24 24.45 23.33
CA VAL A 13 -7.47 23.81 22.82
C VAL A 13 -7.13 22.32 22.64
N GLU A 14 -7.69 21.47 23.47
CA GLU A 14 -7.45 20.03 23.41
C GLU A 14 -8.12 19.50 22.14
N VAL A 15 -7.30 19.13 21.17
CA VAL A 15 -7.77 18.60 19.88
C VAL A 15 -8.46 17.26 20.12
N ASN A 16 -9.66 17.06 19.57
CA ASN A 16 -10.38 15.81 19.75
C ASN A 16 -9.60 14.59 19.23
N ASN A 17 -9.83 13.43 19.84
CA ASN A 17 -9.11 12.19 19.57
C ASN A 17 -9.15 11.76 18.10
N SER A 18 -10.28 11.93 17.42
CA SER A 18 -10.43 11.55 16.00
C SER A 18 -9.57 12.41 15.08
N THR A 19 -9.54 13.71 15.34
CA THR A 19 -8.66 14.65 14.61
C THR A 19 -7.19 14.35 14.89
N SER A 20 -6.84 14.13 16.15
CA SER A 20 -5.45 13.80 16.55
C SER A 20 -4.97 12.50 15.92
N LEU A 21 -5.77 11.43 15.95
CA LEU A 21 -5.45 10.16 15.29
C LEU A 21 -5.25 10.34 13.78
N ALA A 22 -6.16 11.05 13.12
CA ALA A 22 -6.07 11.28 11.68
C ALA A 22 -4.80 12.04 11.30
N ARG A 23 -4.44 13.08 12.05
CA ARG A 23 -3.22 13.87 11.83
C ARG A 23 -1.94 13.04 12.03
N VAL A 24 -1.90 12.22 13.08
CA VAL A 24 -0.77 11.32 13.34
C VAL A 24 -0.58 10.33 12.18
N VAL A 25 -1.67 9.70 11.71
CA VAL A 25 -1.63 8.74 10.59
C VAL A 25 -1.15 9.43 9.31
N VAL A 26 -1.72 10.57 8.96
CA VAL A 26 -1.36 11.30 7.73
C VAL A 26 0.07 11.81 7.79
N ARG A 27 0.53 12.32 8.94
CA ARG A 27 1.94 12.70 9.16
C ARG A 27 2.87 11.53 8.86
N GLN A 28 2.62 10.35 9.44
CA GLN A 28 3.44 9.17 9.23
C GLN A 28 3.46 8.70 7.77
N ILE A 29 2.34 8.82 7.06
CA ILE A 29 2.24 8.50 5.64
C ILE A 29 3.17 9.41 4.83
N ILE A 30 3.13 10.71 5.07
CA ILE A 30 3.95 11.71 4.36
C ILE A 30 5.43 11.50 4.70
N GLU A 31 5.78 11.38 5.97
CA GLU A 31 7.16 11.12 6.43
C GLU A 31 7.74 9.81 5.90
N SER A 32 6.89 8.85 5.59
CA SER A 32 7.27 7.58 4.95
C SER A 32 7.50 7.69 3.44
N GLY A 33 7.25 8.85 2.85
CA GLY A 33 7.43 9.09 1.41
C GLY A 33 6.29 8.58 0.53
N ILE A 34 5.13 8.29 1.11
CA ILE A 34 3.90 8.00 0.35
C ILE A 34 3.31 9.33 -0.10
N THR A 35 3.17 9.51 -1.41
CA THR A 35 2.78 10.78 -2.05
C THR A 35 1.41 10.76 -2.68
N ASP A 36 0.77 9.60 -2.77
CA ASP A 36 -0.53 9.46 -3.42
C ASP A 36 -1.53 8.75 -2.49
N VAL A 37 -2.73 9.28 -2.39
CA VAL A 37 -3.85 8.68 -1.66
C VAL A 37 -5.11 8.67 -2.51
N VAL A 38 -5.82 7.55 -2.51
CA VAL A 38 -7.14 7.42 -3.15
C VAL A 38 -8.20 7.39 -2.06
N ILE A 39 -9.16 8.31 -2.11
CA ILE A 39 -10.19 8.48 -1.07
C ILE A 39 -11.57 8.22 -1.65
N SER A 40 -12.30 7.27 -1.03
CA SER A 40 -13.74 7.14 -1.19
C SER A 40 -14.42 7.86 -0.04
N PRO A 41 -15.16 8.96 -0.31
CA PRO A 41 -15.67 9.83 0.74
C PRO A 41 -16.81 9.19 1.53
N GLY A 42 -16.85 9.47 2.83
CA GLY A 42 -17.91 9.07 3.74
C GLY A 42 -17.78 9.78 5.10
N SER A 43 -18.82 9.75 5.91
CA SER A 43 -18.82 10.50 7.17
C SER A 43 -17.75 10.02 8.15
N ARG A 44 -17.61 8.69 8.32
CA ARG A 44 -16.68 8.14 9.32
C ARG A 44 -15.21 8.37 8.98
N ASN A 45 -14.85 8.51 7.70
CA ASN A 45 -13.48 8.87 7.31
C ASN A 45 -13.25 10.37 7.14
N ALA A 46 -14.20 11.22 7.56
CA ALA A 46 -14.04 12.68 7.50
C ALA A 46 -12.75 13.17 8.19
N PRO A 47 -12.35 12.69 9.38
CA PRO A 47 -11.09 13.11 10.01
C PRO A 47 -9.88 12.88 9.11
N LEU A 48 -9.78 11.69 8.48
CA LEU A 48 -8.70 11.36 7.53
C LEU A 48 -8.77 12.24 6.28
N SER A 49 -9.98 12.40 5.72
CA SER A 49 -10.16 13.18 4.50
C SER A 49 -9.74 14.62 4.67
N LEU A 50 -10.09 15.23 5.81
CA LEU A 50 -9.71 16.61 6.14
C LEU A 50 -8.20 16.73 6.42
N ALA A 51 -7.61 15.76 7.12
CA ALA A 51 -6.17 15.75 7.34
C ALA A 51 -5.39 15.59 6.02
N PHE A 52 -5.81 14.70 5.12
CA PHE A 52 -5.22 14.58 3.80
C PHE A 52 -5.42 15.85 2.95
N PHE A 53 -6.60 16.48 3.05
CA PHE A 53 -6.88 17.73 2.35
C PHE A 53 -5.92 18.85 2.78
N ALA A 54 -5.73 19.05 4.09
CA ALA A 54 -4.77 20.02 4.60
C ALA A 54 -3.34 19.76 4.09
N ALA A 55 -2.91 18.50 4.05
CA ALA A 55 -1.60 18.14 3.52
C ALA A 55 -1.50 18.33 1.99
N ALA A 56 -2.60 18.16 1.26
CA ALA A 56 -2.64 18.37 -0.19
C ALA A 56 -2.57 19.87 -0.57
N GLU A 57 -3.18 20.75 0.22
CA GLU A 57 -3.05 22.21 0.07
C GLU A 57 -1.58 22.66 0.17
N GLN A 58 -0.79 21.99 1.01
CA GLN A 58 0.66 22.18 1.15
C GLN A 58 1.48 21.39 0.11
N LYS A 59 0.83 20.70 -0.84
CA LYS A 59 1.46 19.88 -1.90
C LYS A 59 2.31 18.72 -1.39
N LEU A 60 2.08 18.25 -0.17
CA LEU A 60 2.80 17.12 0.42
C LEU A 60 2.26 15.77 -0.04
N ILE A 61 1.00 15.72 -0.45
CA ILE A 61 0.33 14.52 -0.95
C ILE A 61 -0.63 14.85 -2.07
N LYS A 62 -0.86 13.92 -2.99
CA LYS A 62 -1.83 14.03 -4.07
C LYS A 62 -3.06 13.19 -3.76
N ILE A 63 -4.22 13.83 -3.72
CA ILE A 63 -5.50 13.18 -3.49
C ILE A 63 -6.15 12.80 -4.83
N HIS A 64 -6.66 11.57 -4.89
CA HIS A 64 -7.48 11.05 -5.97
C HIS A 64 -8.84 10.63 -5.40
N VAL A 65 -9.91 11.34 -5.72
CA VAL A 65 -11.25 11.00 -5.24
C VAL A 65 -11.90 9.98 -6.17
N ARG A 66 -12.45 8.91 -5.58
CA ARG A 66 -13.25 7.89 -6.27
C ARG A 66 -14.43 7.50 -5.40
N ILE A 67 -15.63 7.61 -5.94
CA ILE A 67 -16.87 7.37 -5.17
C ILE A 67 -17.07 5.88 -4.88
N ASP A 68 -16.83 5.03 -5.87
CA ASP A 68 -16.97 3.58 -5.74
C ASP A 68 -15.67 2.97 -5.17
N GLU A 69 -15.77 2.32 -4.02
CA GLU A 69 -14.62 1.78 -3.28
C GLU A 69 -13.89 0.66 -4.07
N ARG A 70 -14.63 -0.18 -4.77
CA ARG A 70 -14.03 -1.25 -5.57
C ARG A 70 -13.15 -0.68 -6.67
N THR A 71 -13.64 0.33 -7.39
CA THR A 71 -12.85 1.01 -8.42
C THR A 71 -11.71 1.82 -7.83
N ALA A 72 -11.91 2.42 -6.64
CA ALA A 72 -10.87 3.17 -5.91
C ALA A 72 -9.65 2.31 -5.59
N ALA A 73 -9.87 1.11 -5.06
CA ALA A 73 -8.78 0.21 -4.68
C ALA A 73 -8.00 -0.30 -5.90
N PHE A 74 -8.68 -0.66 -7.01
CA PHE A 74 -8.00 -1.02 -8.25
C PHE A 74 -7.29 0.16 -8.92
N PHE A 75 -7.84 1.37 -8.80
CA PHE A 75 -7.16 2.57 -9.27
C PHE A 75 -5.85 2.82 -8.50
N ALA A 76 -5.85 2.61 -7.18
CA ALA A 76 -4.63 2.68 -6.36
C ALA A 76 -3.59 1.65 -6.82
N LEU A 77 -3.99 0.40 -7.11
CA LEU A 77 -3.10 -0.61 -7.68
C LEU A 77 -2.50 -0.16 -9.03
N GLY A 78 -3.30 0.48 -9.87
CA GLY A 78 -2.84 1.04 -11.14
C GLY A 78 -1.74 2.08 -10.95
N ILE A 79 -1.91 3.01 -9.99
CA ILE A 79 -0.88 4.00 -9.65
C ILE A 79 0.39 3.30 -9.16
N ILE A 80 0.28 2.31 -8.28
CA ILE A 80 1.44 1.58 -7.76
C ILE A 80 2.19 0.88 -8.90
N LYS A 81 1.48 0.17 -9.77
CA LYS A 81 2.08 -0.52 -10.91
C LYS A 81 2.77 0.43 -11.89
N ALA A 82 2.21 1.62 -12.11
CA ALA A 82 2.77 2.63 -12.99
C ALA A 82 3.99 3.35 -12.39
N THR A 83 4.02 3.53 -11.07
CA THR A 83 5.03 4.37 -10.40
C THR A 83 6.07 3.58 -9.60
N GLY A 84 5.77 2.33 -9.25
CA GLY A 84 6.57 1.51 -8.33
C GLY A 84 6.53 2.00 -6.87
N ARG A 85 5.67 2.97 -6.54
CA ARG A 85 5.58 3.59 -5.20
C ARG A 85 4.32 3.14 -4.48
N PRO A 86 4.36 3.01 -3.13
CA PRO A 86 3.18 2.69 -2.35
C PRO A 86 2.12 3.79 -2.46
N VAL A 87 0.86 3.38 -2.38
CA VAL A 87 -0.31 4.26 -2.39
C VAL A 87 -1.21 3.90 -1.22
N ALA A 88 -1.76 4.91 -0.56
CA ALA A 88 -2.80 4.73 0.44
C ALA A 88 -4.19 4.72 -0.21
N VAL A 89 -5.10 3.89 0.30
CA VAL A 89 -6.51 3.90 -0.07
C VAL A 89 -7.36 4.04 1.18
N VAL A 90 -8.36 4.92 1.16
CA VAL A 90 -9.17 5.31 2.32
C VAL A 90 -10.65 5.14 2.03
N CYS A 91 -11.37 4.46 2.92
CA CYS A 91 -12.83 4.38 2.87
C CYS A 91 -13.49 4.57 4.24
N THR A 92 -14.79 4.77 4.21
CA THR A 92 -15.64 4.79 5.40
C THR A 92 -15.89 3.37 5.93
N SER A 93 -16.67 3.25 6.99
CA SER A 93 -17.01 1.98 7.65
C SER A 93 -18.07 1.17 6.88
N GLY A 94 -18.26 -0.07 7.30
CA GLY A 94 -19.31 -0.95 6.79
C GLY A 94 -18.93 -1.66 5.49
N THR A 95 -19.87 -1.76 4.56
CA THR A 95 -19.67 -2.47 3.28
C THR A 95 -18.61 -1.86 2.38
N ALA A 96 -18.27 -0.58 2.57
CA ALA A 96 -17.16 0.10 1.90
C ALA A 96 -15.85 -0.70 2.01
N VAL A 97 -15.55 -1.18 3.21
CA VAL A 97 -14.35 -1.98 3.49
C VAL A 97 -14.34 -3.29 2.70
N ALA A 98 -15.48 -3.97 2.65
CA ALA A 98 -15.61 -5.25 1.92
C ALA A 98 -15.34 -5.07 0.40
N ASN A 99 -15.67 -3.91 -0.16
CA ASN A 99 -15.43 -3.60 -1.58
C ASN A 99 -13.94 -3.49 -1.93
N TYR A 100 -13.05 -3.30 -0.96
CA TYR A 100 -11.61 -3.33 -1.19
C TYR A 100 -11.02 -4.74 -1.32
N HIS A 101 -11.75 -5.77 -0.86
CA HIS A 101 -11.22 -7.13 -0.77
C HIS A 101 -10.66 -7.68 -2.11
N PRO A 102 -11.32 -7.52 -3.26
CA PRO A 102 -10.78 -8.01 -4.53
C PRO A 102 -9.40 -7.40 -4.86
N ALA A 103 -9.24 -6.10 -4.66
CA ALA A 103 -7.97 -5.41 -4.92
C ALA A 103 -6.90 -5.77 -3.88
N VAL A 104 -7.28 -6.01 -2.62
CA VAL A 104 -6.36 -6.47 -1.58
C VAL A 104 -5.84 -7.88 -1.90
N LEU A 105 -6.68 -8.77 -2.42
CA LEU A 105 -6.25 -10.09 -2.90
C LEU A 105 -5.27 -9.98 -4.06
N GLU A 106 -5.56 -9.12 -5.04
CA GLU A 106 -4.64 -8.86 -6.16
C GLU A 106 -3.29 -8.31 -5.64
N ALA A 107 -3.33 -7.33 -4.71
CA ALA A 107 -2.14 -6.80 -4.06
C ALA A 107 -1.35 -7.88 -3.30
N HIS A 108 -2.06 -8.82 -2.65
CA HIS A 108 -1.46 -9.94 -1.94
C HIS A 108 -0.67 -10.86 -2.87
N HIS A 109 -1.29 -11.29 -3.97
CA HIS A 109 -0.67 -12.20 -4.92
C HIS A 109 0.47 -11.55 -5.70
N THR A 110 0.36 -10.28 -6.00
CA THR A 110 1.37 -9.51 -6.74
C THR A 110 2.41 -8.81 -5.85
N ASN A 111 2.33 -8.95 -4.50
CA ASN A 111 3.13 -8.21 -3.50
C ASN A 111 3.15 -6.69 -3.73
N THR A 112 2.02 -6.16 -4.12
CA THR A 112 1.86 -4.72 -4.39
C THR A 112 1.73 -3.95 -3.08
N PRO A 113 2.52 -2.89 -2.84
CA PRO A 113 2.55 -2.14 -1.57
C PRO A 113 1.33 -1.22 -1.44
N LEU A 114 0.17 -1.79 -1.14
CA LEU A 114 -1.09 -1.09 -0.93
C LEU A 114 -1.31 -0.84 0.56
N LEU A 115 -1.39 0.43 0.99
CA LEU A 115 -1.75 0.80 2.35
C LEU A 115 -3.27 1.03 2.43
N VAL A 116 -3.96 0.13 3.12
CA VAL A 116 -5.42 0.17 3.27
C VAL A 116 -5.78 0.81 4.61
N LEU A 117 -6.44 1.96 4.57
CA LEU A 117 -6.93 2.70 5.73
C LEU A 117 -8.46 2.63 5.74
N THR A 118 -9.01 1.95 6.73
CA THR A 118 -10.46 1.83 6.87
C THR A 118 -10.93 2.54 8.12
N ALA A 119 -11.80 3.52 7.95
CA ALA A 119 -12.42 4.16 9.10
C ALA A 119 -13.44 3.21 9.74
N ASP A 120 -13.46 3.15 11.06
CA ASP A 120 -14.40 2.34 11.82
C ASP A 120 -15.03 3.14 12.96
N ARG A 121 -16.10 2.65 13.50
CA ARG A 121 -16.64 3.11 14.77
C ARG A 121 -15.82 2.54 15.92
N PRO A 122 -15.84 3.18 17.10
CA PRO A 122 -15.23 2.62 18.31
C PRO A 122 -15.67 1.18 18.56
N ALA A 123 -14.76 0.36 19.06
CA ALA A 123 -14.99 -1.08 19.27
C ALA A 123 -16.24 -1.36 20.14
N MET A 124 -16.56 -0.47 21.08
CA MET A 124 -17.75 -0.58 21.93
C MET A 124 -19.06 -0.56 21.15
N LEU A 125 -19.08 0.02 19.95
CA LEU A 125 -20.28 0.09 19.09
C LEU A 125 -20.40 -1.11 18.15
N ARG A 126 -19.40 -1.98 18.09
CA ARG A 126 -19.47 -3.23 17.32
C ARG A 126 -20.51 -4.16 17.96
N ARG A 127 -21.30 -4.88 17.16
CA ARG A 127 -22.35 -5.81 17.58
C ARG A 127 -23.52 -5.18 18.35
N THR A 128 -23.63 -3.86 18.34
CA THR A 128 -24.76 -3.16 18.99
C THR A 128 -25.92 -2.86 18.04
N GLY A 129 -25.76 -3.14 16.73
CA GLY A 129 -26.69 -2.71 15.70
C GLY A 129 -26.51 -1.25 15.28
N ALA A 130 -25.42 -0.60 15.68
CA ALA A 130 -25.10 0.75 15.27
C ALA A 130 -25.05 0.86 13.72
N ASN A 131 -25.63 1.94 13.20
CA ASN A 131 -25.76 2.15 11.76
C ASN A 131 -24.41 2.06 11.02
N GLN A 132 -24.37 1.38 9.88
CA GLN A 132 -23.21 1.23 9.01
C GLN A 132 -21.98 0.67 9.76
N THR A 133 -22.20 -0.30 10.64
CA THR A 133 -21.17 -1.00 11.42
C THR A 133 -21.14 -2.47 11.00
N THR A 134 -19.95 -3.02 10.83
CA THR A 134 -19.72 -4.44 10.54
C THR A 134 -18.47 -4.92 11.26
N GLU A 135 -18.24 -6.24 11.28
CA GLU A 135 -17.00 -6.85 11.78
C GLU A 135 -15.90 -6.63 10.74
N GLN A 136 -15.34 -5.41 10.71
CA GLN A 136 -14.30 -5.08 9.74
C GLN A 136 -12.88 -5.29 10.24
N ALA A 137 -12.69 -5.48 11.56
CA ALA A 137 -11.40 -5.88 12.10
C ALA A 137 -10.96 -7.22 11.48
N ARG A 138 -9.77 -7.25 10.86
CA ARG A 138 -9.21 -8.42 10.16
C ARG A 138 -10.06 -8.94 8.98
N ILE A 139 -10.94 -8.14 8.40
CA ILE A 139 -11.81 -8.56 7.28
C ILE A 139 -11.02 -9.14 6.08
N PHE A 140 -9.78 -8.70 5.86
CA PHE A 140 -8.93 -9.21 4.80
C PHE A 140 -8.13 -10.47 5.18
N GLY A 141 -8.26 -10.93 6.43
CA GLY A 141 -7.63 -12.17 6.91
C GLY A 141 -6.14 -12.24 6.62
N LYS A 142 -5.72 -13.29 5.94
CA LYS A 142 -4.31 -13.54 5.55
C LYS A 142 -3.87 -12.80 4.29
N ALA A 143 -4.76 -12.08 3.63
CA ALA A 143 -4.43 -11.33 2.42
C ALA A 143 -3.56 -10.09 2.69
N VAL A 144 -3.44 -9.65 3.94
CA VAL A 144 -2.57 -8.54 4.32
C VAL A 144 -1.32 -9.02 5.07
N ARG A 145 -0.21 -8.31 4.88
CA ARG A 145 1.08 -8.60 5.53
C ARG A 145 1.14 -8.11 6.98
N TYR A 146 0.33 -7.11 7.28
CA TYR A 146 0.19 -6.55 8.62
C TYR A 146 -1.23 -6.03 8.79
N PHE A 147 -1.73 -6.12 10.02
CA PHE A 147 -3.01 -5.57 10.43
C PHE A 147 -2.87 -4.91 11.81
N ALA A 148 -3.45 -3.72 11.95
CA ALA A 148 -3.69 -3.10 13.25
C ALA A 148 -5.11 -2.56 13.32
N ASP A 149 -5.73 -2.71 14.49
CA ASP A 149 -6.98 -2.06 14.87
C ASP A 149 -6.60 -0.94 15.86
N VAL A 150 -6.67 0.31 15.41
CA VAL A 150 -6.10 1.45 16.11
C VAL A 150 -7.20 2.22 16.80
N ASP A 151 -7.05 2.37 18.09
CA ASP A 151 -7.96 3.03 19.00
C ASP A 151 -7.28 4.26 19.62
N GLY A 152 -7.59 5.43 19.09
CA GLY A 152 -7.00 6.69 19.53
C GLY A 152 -5.58 6.98 19.03
N PRO A 153 -5.06 8.18 19.34
CA PRO A 153 -3.74 8.61 18.90
C PRO A 153 -2.64 7.88 19.69
N VAL A 154 -1.99 6.92 19.02
CA VAL A 154 -0.78 6.27 19.56
C VAL A 154 0.43 7.05 19.05
N TYR A 155 1.22 7.59 19.97
CA TYR A 155 2.43 8.35 19.62
C TYR A 155 3.67 7.77 20.33
N PRO A 156 4.78 7.53 19.58
CA PRO A 156 4.91 7.62 18.14
C PRO A 156 4.23 6.40 17.45
N MET A 157 3.41 6.68 16.44
CA MET A 157 2.88 5.64 15.56
C MET A 157 3.89 5.42 14.43
N GLU A 158 4.33 4.18 14.24
CA GLU A 158 5.20 3.81 13.12
C GLU A 158 4.43 2.99 12.10
N LEU A 159 4.49 3.41 10.84
CA LEU A 159 3.94 2.59 9.75
C LEU A 159 4.79 1.33 9.55
N PRO A 160 4.16 0.16 9.36
CA PRO A 160 4.86 -1.09 9.14
C PRO A 160 5.44 -1.19 7.71
N LEU A 161 6.41 -0.33 7.40
CA LEU A 161 6.98 -0.17 6.05
C LEU A 161 7.62 -1.44 5.51
N ASP A 162 8.24 -2.26 6.36
CA ASP A 162 8.83 -3.53 5.93
C ASP A 162 7.74 -4.54 5.50
N SER A 163 6.61 -4.56 6.19
CA SER A 163 5.44 -5.34 5.77
C SER A 163 4.83 -4.79 4.50
N LEU A 164 4.74 -3.46 4.37
CA LEU A 164 4.19 -2.80 3.17
C LEU A 164 5.05 -3.07 1.92
N ARG A 165 6.37 -3.20 2.06
CA ARG A 165 7.25 -3.63 0.95
C ARG A 165 6.96 -5.05 0.46
N GLN A 166 6.35 -5.87 1.30
CA GLN A 166 6.04 -7.27 0.98
C GLN A 166 4.61 -7.47 0.44
N GLY A 167 3.78 -6.44 0.47
CA GLY A 167 2.40 -6.51 0.00
C GLY A 167 1.45 -5.59 0.78
N PRO A 168 0.13 -5.82 0.71
CA PRO A 168 -0.84 -4.93 1.32
C PRO A 168 -0.78 -4.95 2.85
N VAL A 169 -1.02 -3.78 3.44
CA VAL A 169 -1.13 -3.54 4.89
C VAL A 169 -2.49 -2.93 5.19
N HIS A 170 -3.12 -3.33 6.28
CA HIS A 170 -4.42 -2.83 6.72
C HIS A 170 -4.34 -2.17 8.10
N LEU A 171 -4.70 -0.91 8.17
CA LEU A 171 -4.94 -0.18 9.41
C LEU A 171 -6.45 0.13 9.51
N ASN A 172 -7.11 -0.45 10.48
CA ASN A 172 -8.49 -0.15 10.84
C ASN A 172 -8.48 0.93 11.91
N LEU A 173 -9.01 2.10 11.61
CA LEU A 173 -8.87 3.30 12.42
C LEU A 173 -10.21 3.64 13.04
N GLN A 174 -10.27 3.61 14.37
CA GLN A 174 -11.49 3.88 15.12
C GLN A 174 -11.64 5.38 15.34
N PHE A 175 -12.74 5.94 14.83
CA PHE A 175 -13.09 7.35 15.00
C PHE A 175 -14.40 7.49 15.78
N ASP A 176 -14.35 8.24 16.87
CA ASP A 176 -15.53 8.64 17.64
C ASP A 176 -15.92 10.08 17.31
N GLU A 177 -17.12 10.47 17.70
CA GLU A 177 -17.60 11.85 17.60
C GLU A 177 -16.84 12.76 18.59
N PRO A 178 -16.51 14.01 18.23
CA PRO A 178 -16.79 14.66 16.95
C PRO A 178 -15.81 14.23 15.84
N LEU A 179 -16.30 14.18 14.59
CA LEU A 179 -15.50 13.79 13.39
C LEU A 179 -14.86 14.97 12.68
N LEU A 180 -15.24 16.17 13.05
CA LEU A 180 -14.67 17.39 12.47
C LEU A 180 -13.65 17.99 13.42
N PRO A 181 -12.57 18.61 12.90
CA PRO A 181 -11.64 19.34 13.74
C PRO A 181 -12.34 20.52 14.42
N ASP A 182 -11.98 20.76 15.65
CA ASP A 182 -12.49 21.85 16.51
C ASP A 182 -11.43 22.91 16.75
N ASP A 183 -10.31 22.82 16.07
CA ASP A 183 -9.17 23.74 16.16
C ASP A 183 -8.75 24.29 14.78
N SER A 184 -7.92 25.31 14.80
CA SER A 184 -7.30 25.95 13.63
C SER A 184 -5.78 25.76 13.57
N THR A 185 -5.25 24.73 14.22
CA THR A 185 -3.79 24.47 14.30
C THR A 185 -3.23 24.14 12.93
N ASP A 186 -2.17 24.84 12.53
CA ASP A 186 -1.39 24.46 11.34
C ASP A 186 -0.40 23.34 11.71
N TRP A 187 -0.91 22.13 11.77
CA TRP A 187 -0.15 20.92 12.09
C TRP A 187 0.70 20.41 10.92
N VAL A 188 0.41 20.88 9.70
CA VAL A 188 1.06 20.41 8.46
C VAL A 188 2.44 21.04 8.28
N SER A 189 2.59 22.32 8.65
CA SER A 189 3.87 23.05 8.54
C SER A 189 5.00 22.42 9.37
N GLU A 190 4.66 21.64 10.40
CA GLU A 190 5.61 20.92 11.24
C GLU A 190 6.10 19.59 10.63
N ILE A 191 5.55 19.17 9.50
CA ILE A 191 5.93 17.90 8.89
C ILE A 191 7.27 18.02 8.19
N ILE A 192 8.25 17.28 8.69
CA ILE A 192 9.58 17.20 8.07
C ILE A 192 9.54 16.10 7.01
N VAL A 193 9.44 16.49 5.75
CA VAL A 193 9.56 15.55 4.65
C VAL A 193 11.02 15.15 4.49
N ALA A 194 11.43 14.09 5.15
CA ALA A 194 12.72 13.48 4.84
C ALA A 194 12.60 12.77 3.48
N PRO A 195 13.61 12.85 2.60
CA PRO A 195 13.60 12.13 1.34
C PRO A 195 13.82 10.63 1.59
N LYS A 196 12.89 9.98 2.27
CA LYS A 196 12.86 8.53 2.39
C LYS A 196 12.34 7.99 1.06
N ARG A 197 13.26 7.64 0.17
CA ARG A 197 12.91 6.85 -1.01
C ARG A 197 12.42 5.50 -0.54
N PHE A 198 11.23 5.13 -0.98
CA PHE A 198 10.75 3.76 -0.89
C PHE A 198 11.61 2.95 -1.85
N GLU A 199 12.83 2.63 -1.42
CA GLU A 199 13.77 1.86 -2.22
C GLU A 199 13.45 0.38 -2.08
N ASN A 200 13.24 -0.25 -3.23
CA ASN A 200 13.22 -1.69 -3.27
C ASN A 200 14.63 -2.18 -2.93
N ARG A 201 14.84 -2.71 -1.71
CA ARG A 201 16.16 -3.20 -1.28
C ARG A 201 16.50 -4.49 -2.02
N SER A 202 16.93 -4.36 -3.28
CA SER A 202 17.54 -5.48 -3.99
C SER A 202 18.86 -5.83 -3.30
N LYS A 203 18.95 -7.03 -2.76
CA LYS A 203 20.24 -7.54 -2.29
C LYS A 203 21.10 -7.79 -3.52
N LYS A 204 22.19 -7.05 -3.68
CA LYS A 204 23.19 -7.35 -4.69
C LYS A 204 23.84 -8.69 -4.35
N GLY A 205 23.83 -9.61 -5.28
CA GLY A 205 24.46 -10.91 -5.16
C GLY A 205 25.06 -11.34 -6.48
N THR A 206 25.99 -12.28 -6.43
CA THR A 206 26.55 -12.90 -7.64
C THR A 206 25.87 -14.24 -7.84
N LEU A 207 25.24 -14.42 -9.00
CA LEU A 207 24.64 -15.69 -9.40
C LEU A 207 25.64 -16.43 -10.31
N ARG A 208 25.99 -17.64 -9.89
CA ARG A 208 26.81 -18.53 -10.74
C ARG A 208 25.88 -19.46 -11.52
N LEU A 209 25.82 -19.27 -12.82
CA LEU A 209 25.05 -20.15 -13.69
C LEU A 209 25.87 -21.42 -13.98
N VAL A 210 25.21 -22.57 -13.92
CA VAL A 210 25.83 -23.87 -14.18
C VAL A 210 25.21 -24.47 -15.44
N GLY A 211 26.05 -24.90 -16.36
CA GLY A 211 25.64 -25.53 -17.61
C GLY A 211 25.48 -24.57 -18.78
N ALA A 212 25.63 -25.11 -19.98
CA ALA A 212 25.55 -24.34 -21.22
C ALA A 212 24.11 -24.18 -21.76
N ARG A 213 23.19 -25.01 -21.29
CA ARG A 213 21.78 -25.03 -21.74
C ARG A 213 20.87 -24.67 -20.58
N GLY A 214 20.21 -23.52 -20.71
CA GLY A 214 19.25 -23.07 -19.72
C GLY A 214 18.05 -22.41 -20.36
N VAL A 215 17.09 -22.03 -19.53
CA VAL A 215 15.92 -21.23 -19.88
C VAL A 215 15.76 -20.11 -18.85
N VAL A 216 15.39 -18.94 -19.32
CA VAL A 216 15.01 -17.80 -18.45
C VAL A 216 13.49 -17.73 -18.43
N VAL A 217 12.91 -17.73 -17.24
CA VAL A 217 11.47 -17.52 -17.03
C VAL A 217 11.29 -16.16 -16.36
N ILE A 218 10.52 -15.29 -17.00
CA ILE A 218 10.23 -13.94 -16.49
C ILE A 218 8.79 -13.92 -16.00
N GLY A 219 8.64 -13.72 -14.70
CA GLY A 219 7.34 -13.61 -14.06
C GLY A 219 6.76 -12.19 -14.12
N HIS A 220 5.56 -12.04 -13.57
CA HIS A 220 4.77 -10.80 -13.65
C HIS A 220 5.37 -9.62 -12.87
N ASP A 221 6.15 -9.85 -11.80
CA ASP A 221 6.69 -8.77 -10.97
C ASP A 221 8.11 -8.32 -11.33
N ARG A 222 8.78 -9.05 -12.19
CA ARG A 222 10.14 -8.78 -12.70
C ARG A 222 11.19 -8.51 -11.61
N ALA A 223 10.92 -8.81 -10.35
CA ALA A 223 11.80 -8.54 -9.19
C ALA A 223 12.30 -7.08 -9.09
N GLY A 224 11.53 -6.12 -9.60
CA GLY A 224 11.89 -4.70 -9.63
C GLY A 224 12.90 -4.31 -10.72
N LEU A 225 13.27 -5.22 -11.60
CA LEU A 225 14.14 -4.94 -12.75
C LEU A 225 13.34 -4.30 -13.89
N SER A 226 13.99 -3.40 -14.63
CA SER A 226 13.42 -2.82 -15.86
C SER A 226 13.42 -3.82 -17.01
N VAL A 227 12.55 -3.60 -17.99
CA VAL A 227 12.53 -4.40 -19.22
C VAL A 227 13.89 -4.34 -19.94
N GLU A 228 14.51 -3.15 -19.95
CA GLU A 228 15.80 -2.95 -20.59
C GLU A 228 16.93 -3.76 -19.93
N GLU A 229 16.99 -3.75 -18.60
CA GLU A 229 17.97 -4.53 -17.82
C GLU A 229 17.82 -6.03 -18.07
N ILE A 230 16.59 -6.54 -18.03
CA ILE A 230 16.29 -7.94 -18.29
C ILE A 230 16.65 -8.31 -19.74
N THR A 231 16.26 -7.50 -20.71
CA THR A 231 16.55 -7.76 -22.13
C THR A 231 18.05 -7.78 -22.41
N LYS A 232 18.79 -6.84 -21.83
CA LYS A 232 20.26 -6.82 -21.96
C LYS A 232 20.89 -8.09 -21.36
N PHE A 233 20.42 -8.49 -20.18
CA PHE A 233 20.90 -9.68 -19.51
C PHE A 233 20.58 -10.96 -20.29
N THR A 234 19.34 -11.14 -20.77
CA THR A 234 18.93 -12.33 -21.52
C THR A 234 19.66 -12.46 -22.85
N LYS A 235 19.90 -11.34 -23.54
CA LYS A 235 20.74 -11.31 -24.75
C LYS A 235 22.21 -11.72 -24.50
N THR A 236 22.71 -11.35 -23.31
CA THR A 236 24.11 -11.74 -22.95
C THR A 236 24.24 -13.24 -22.66
N ILE A 237 23.21 -13.83 -22.00
CA ILE A 237 23.19 -15.27 -21.68
C ILE A 237 22.91 -16.11 -22.92
N GLY A 238 22.06 -15.63 -23.83
CA GLY A 238 21.65 -16.33 -25.04
C GLY A 238 20.74 -17.53 -24.81
N TRP A 239 20.13 -17.64 -23.63
CA TRP A 239 19.16 -18.70 -23.35
C TRP A 239 17.75 -18.32 -23.84
N PRO A 240 16.93 -19.30 -24.24
CA PRO A 240 15.52 -19.05 -24.53
C PRO A 240 14.82 -18.37 -23.35
N VAL A 241 13.96 -17.42 -23.65
CA VAL A 241 13.20 -16.64 -22.68
C VAL A 241 11.73 -17.02 -22.76
N ILE A 242 11.11 -17.32 -21.63
CA ILE A 242 9.66 -17.47 -21.48
C ILE A 242 9.19 -16.31 -20.59
N ALA A 243 8.23 -15.53 -21.03
CA ALA A 243 7.72 -14.40 -20.27
C ALA A 243 6.20 -14.48 -20.08
N GLU A 244 5.73 -14.18 -18.87
CA GLU A 244 4.29 -14.03 -18.60
C GLU A 244 3.70 -12.79 -19.29
N ASP A 245 4.54 -11.76 -19.50
CA ASP A 245 4.20 -10.56 -20.27
C ASP A 245 5.00 -10.53 -21.61
N PRO A 246 4.51 -11.23 -22.64
CA PRO A 246 5.21 -11.31 -23.93
C PRO A 246 5.23 -9.99 -24.69
N LEU A 247 4.35 -9.03 -24.36
CA LEU A 247 4.34 -7.72 -25.02
C LEU A 247 5.54 -6.87 -24.61
N SER A 248 5.99 -7.00 -23.38
CA SER A 248 7.21 -6.34 -22.91
C SER A 248 8.50 -7.04 -23.37
N PHE A 249 8.40 -8.31 -23.76
CA PHE A 249 9.55 -9.14 -24.17
C PHE A 249 9.28 -9.81 -25.53
N PRO A 250 9.35 -9.05 -26.64
CA PRO A 250 9.00 -9.56 -27.98
C PRO A 250 9.91 -10.69 -28.46
N ASP A 251 11.12 -10.79 -27.93
CA ASP A 251 12.07 -11.88 -28.23
C ASP A 251 11.80 -13.16 -27.41
N ALA A 252 10.81 -13.15 -26.50
CA ALA A 252 10.44 -14.33 -25.72
C ALA A 252 9.75 -15.39 -26.61
N VAL A 253 9.91 -16.65 -26.21
CA VAL A 253 9.27 -17.78 -26.91
C VAL A 253 7.74 -17.67 -26.80
N ALA A 254 7.12 -17.44 -27.95
CA ALA A 254 5.68 -17.32 -28.04
C ALA A 254 4.97 -18.65 -27.69
N HIS A 255 3.82 -18.54 -26.99
CA HIS A 255 2.96 -19.68 -26.65
C HIS A 255 3.66 -20.85 -25.93
N ALA A 256 4.70 -20.55 -25.13
CA ALA A 256 5.47 -21.57 -24.41
C ALA A 256 4.59 -22.48 -23.54
N SER A 257 3.56 -21.94 -22.90
CA SER A 257 2.59 -22.69 -22.10
C SER A 257 1.82 -23.73 -22.91
N VAL A 258 1.60 -23.49 -24.20
CA VAL A 258 0.87 -24.42 -25.09
C VAL A 258 1.77 -25.58 -25.53
N PHE A 259 2.93 -25.31 -26.12
CA PHE A 259 3.78 -26.40 -26.59
C PHE A 259 4.45 -27.20 -25.49
N LEU A 260 4.69 -26.61 -24.33
CA LEU A 260 5.21 -27.33 -23.15
C LEU A 260 4.20 -28.28 -22.51
N THR A 261 2.94 -28.32 -22.97
CA THR A 261 2.01 -29.39 -22.57
C THR A 261 2.40 -30.74 -23.17
N SER A 262 3.08 -30.78 -24.32
CA SER A 262 3.56 -32.02 -24.94
C SER A 262 4.70 -32.65 -24.11
N GLN A 263 4.53 -33.91 -23.75
CA GLN A 263 5.58 -34.67 -23.05
C GLN A 263 6.83 -34.86 -23.91
N GLU A 264 6.65 -35.08 -25.21
CA GLU A 264 7.73 -35.24 -26.18
C GLU A 264 8.60 -33.98 -26.26
N ILE A 265 7.96 -32.81 -26.37
CA ILE A 265 8.65 -31.51 -26.41
C ILE A 265 9.40 -31.28 -25.08
N ARG A 266 8.76 -31.50 -23.95
CA ARG A 266 9.44 -31.35 -22.65
C ARG A 266 10.65 -32.23 -22.54
N SER A 267 10.57 -33.49 -22.93
CA SER A 267 11.71 -34.42 -22.85
C SER A 267 12.88 -34.02 -23.73
N THR A 268 12.61 -33.38 -24.87
CA THR A 268 13.64 -32.87 -25.79
C THR A 268 14.29 -31.57 -25.28
N LEU A 269 13.51 -30.73 -24.61
CA LEU A 269 13.91 -29.39 -24.18
C LEU A 269 14.42 -29.32 -22.73
N ILE A 270 14.66 -30.45 -22.05
CA ILE A 270 15.10 -30.44 -20.64
C ILE A 270 16.32 -29.51 -20.46
N PRO A 271 16.15 -28.35 -19.78
CA PRO A 271 17.27 -27.45 -19.52
C PRO A 271 18.13 -27.97 -18.37
N GLN A 272 19.42 -27.65 -18.40
CA GLN A 272 20.33 -27.93 -17.29
C GLN A 272 20.13 -26.93 -16.13
N SER A 273 19.64 -25.74 -16.48
CA SER A 273 19.34 -24.68 -15.50
C SER A 273 18.10 -23.92 -15.87
N VAL A 274 17.33 -23.54 -14.86
CA VAL A 274 16.19 -22.63 -14.98
C VAL A 274 16.50 -21.39 -14.15
N LEU A 275 16.47 -20.23 -14.77
CA LEU A 275 16.60 -18.96 -14.09
C LEU A 275 15.24 -18.28 -14.06
N VAL A 276 14.71 -18.02 -12.87
CA VAL A 276 13.46 -17.31 -12.69
C VAL A 276 13.76 -15.87 -12.29
N ILE A 277 13.19 -14.91 -13.01
CA ILE A 277 13.25 -13.48 -12.72
C ILE A 277 11.86 -13.06 -12.25
N GLY A 278 11.76 -12.62 -11.00
CA GLY A 278 10.48 -12.28 -10.40
C GLY A 278 9.70 -13.49 -9.91
N ARG A 279 8.38 -13.40 -9.93
CA ARG A 279 7.46 -14.47 -9.54
C ARG A 279 6.71 -15.01 -10.74
N THR A 280 6.61 -16.30 -10.77
CA THR A 280 5.81 -17.07 -11.74
C THR A 280 4.63 -17.73 -11.03
#